data_4ead3159e7dbcd7ddafc18756aa0799d
#
_entry.id   4ead3159e7dbcd7ddafc18756aa0799d
#
_cell.length_a   1.000
_cell.length_b   1.000
_cell.length_c   1.000
_cell.angle_alpha   90.00
_cell.angle_beta   90.00
_cell.angle_gamma   90.00
#
_symmetry.space_group_name_H-M   'P 1'
#
loop_
_entity.id
_entity.type
_entity.pdbx_description
1 polymer ?
#
loop_
_entity_poly.entity_id
_entity_poly.type
_entity_poly.pdbx_seq_one_letter_code
_entity_poly.pdbx_strand_id
1 'polypeptide(L)'
;MEFLQLTMQNSAVTTNSFRAWYLAMRPKTLVSAIVPVALGAAYAFSQTSIEQFQKLPILLCFAFAIIMQIDANFINDYFDCLKGNDKPEERLGPKRACSEGWITLAAMRRAIVICTIIAAITGLPLIVYGGYKLIFAGLACILFCFLYTTKLSYWGLGDLLVILFFGLTPVCLTYYVAVPPALQTFPLEVILLALACGLVIDTLLIVNNYRDRDNDRKSGKITLIVRVGERWGARLYLLAGIIGELLLFYVVYTQNESKIGSMLLILYLLAHFYAYEKMIQLRQGRELNKILNLTARNIFIFGTLSVFALLL
;
A
#
# COMPACT_ATOMS: atom_id res chain seq x y z
N MET A 1 -20.98 2.71 12.90
CA MET A 1 -19.97 3.36 12.04
C MET A 1 -20.55 3.96 10.77
N GLU A 2 -21.54 3.33 10.11
CA GLU A 2 -22.22 3.91 8.92
C GLU A 2 -22.98 5.20 9.20
N PHE A 3 -23.62 5.33 10.35
CA PHE A 3 -24.38 6.54 10.72
C PHE A 3 -23.49 7.77 10.91
N LEU A 4 -22.27 7.60 11.42
CA LEU A 4 -21.26 8.66 11.50
C LEU A 4 -20.67 9.02 10.11
N GLN A 5 -20.60 8.07 9.18
CA GLN A 5 -20.17 8.33 7.80
C GLN A 5 -21.23 9.08 6.99
N LEU A 6 -22.52 8.79 7.19
CA LEU A 6 -23.63 9.47 6.50
C LEU A 6 -23.82 10.92 6.97
N THR A 7 -23.68 11.18 8.28
CA THR A 7 -23.73 12.56 8.82
C THR A 7 -22.53 13.40 8.42
N MET A 8 -21.36 12.79 8.15
CA MET A 8 -20.18 13.50 7.67
C MET A 8 -20.22 13.81 6.15
N GLN A 9 -21.07 13.16 5.37
CA GLN A 9 -21.14 13.38 3.91
C GLN A 9 -21.84 14.68 3.48
N ASN A 10 -22.68 15.28 4.31
CA ASN A 10 -23.56 16.41 3.93
C ASN A 10 -23.11 17.80 4.41
N SER A 11 -22.02 17.95 5.18
CA SER A 11 -21.50 19.26 5.56
C SER A 11 -20.36 19.69 4.63
N ALA A 12 -20.43 20.92 4.12
CA ALA A 12 -19.32 21.50 3.33
C ALA A 12 -18.00 21.39 4.09
N VAL A 13 -16.95 20.89 3.41
CA VAL A 13 -15.60 20.78 3.99
C VAL A 13 -14.98 22.17 3.99
N THR A 14 -14.74 22.74 5.19
CA THR A 14 -14.07 24.04 5.31
C THR A 14 -12.59 23.92 4.99
N THR A 15 -12.02 24.94 4.34
CA THR A 15 -10.62 24.95 3.90
C THR A 15 -9.66 24.81 5.08
N ASN A 16 -8.66 23.96 4.95
CA ASN A 16 -7.62 23.65 5.96
C ASN A 16 -8.17 23.13 7.30
N SER A 17 -9.41 22.65 7.35
CA SER A 17 -10.01 22.09 8.57
C SER A 17 -9.42 20.70 8.89
N PHE A 18 -9.59 20.26 10.14
CA PHE A 18 -9.22 18.89 10.55
C PHE A 18 -9.83 17.81 9.64
N ARG A 19 -11.09 17.99 9.25
CA ARG A 19 -11.78 17.10 8.32
C ARG A 19 -11.11 17.06 6.94
N ALA A 20 -10.69 18.22 6.40
CA ALA A 20 -9.97 18.30 5.14
C ALA A 20 -8.66 17.49 5.18
N TRP A 21 -7.88 17.63 6.25
CA TRP A 21 -6.64 16.89 6.47
C TRP A 21 -6.87 15.39 6.65
N TYR A 22 -7.87 14.99 7.42
CA TYR A 22 -8.25 13.58 7.59
C TYR A 22 -8.59 12.91 6.24
N LEU A 23 -9.35 13.61 5.39
CA LEU A 23 -9.70 13.12 4.05
C LEU A 23 -8.48 13.04 3.13
N ALA A 24 -7.56 14.02 3.22
CA ALA A 24 -6.31 14.04 2.45
C ALA A 24 -5.35 12.90 2.82
N MET A 25 -5.29 12.52 4.10
CA MET A 25 -4.49 11.37 4.58
C MET A 25 -4.96 10.03 4.00
N ARG A 26 -6.22 9.94 3.55
CA ARG A 26 -6.83 8.70 2.99
C ARG A 26 -6.65 7.49 3.89
N PRO A 27 -7.28 7.42 5.08
CA PRO A 27 -7.06 6.36 6.07
C PRO A 27 -7.21 4.94 5.52
N LYS A 28 -8.08 4.74 4.51
CA LYS A 28 -8.28 3.43 3.87
C LYS A 28 -7.02 2.89 3.17
N THR A 29 -6.12 3.75 2.72
CA THR A 29 -4.87 3.35 2.06
C THR A 29 -3.75 3.04 3.06
N LEU A 30 -3.90 3.38 4.34
CA LEU A 30 -2.90 3.07 5.38
C LEU A 30 -2.74 1.56 5.60
N VAL A 31 -3.76 0.77 5.26
CA VAL A 31 -3.69 -0.69 5.28
C VAL A 31 -2.50 -1.20 4.45
N SER A 32 -2.25 -0.59 3.28
CA SER A 32 -1.13 -0.96 2.42
C SER A 32 0.25 -0.68 3.04
N ALA A 33 0.34 0.22 4.02
CA ALA A 33 1.57 0.49 4.76
C ALA A 33 1.73 -0.41 6.00
N ILE A 34 0.60 -0.75 6.66
CA ILE A 34 0.60 -1.53 7.90
C ILE A 34 0.84 -3.01 7.62
N VAL A 35 0.17 -3.57 6.62
CA VAL A 35 0.23 -5.02 6.32
C VAL A 35 1.66 -5.52 6.07
N PRO A 36 2.48 -4.91 5.21
CA PRO A 36 3.82 -5.43 4.95
C PRO A 36 4.73 -5.38 6.17
N VAL A 37 4.63 -4.35 7.01
CA VAL A 37 5.39 -4.26 8.27
C VAL A 37 4.93 -5.35 9.24
N ALA A 38 3.62 -5.58 9.35
CA ALA A 38 3.07 -6.65 10.19
C ALA A 38 3.54 -8.03 9.74
N LEU A 39 3.61 -8.30 8.43
CA LEU A 39 4.12 -9.56 7.89
C LEU A 39 5.60 -9.78 8.17
N GLY A 40 6.43 -8.76 7.93
CA GLY A 40 7.86 -8.83 8.25
C GLY A 40 8.11 -9.06 9.74
N ALA A 41 7.32 -8.39 10.61
CA ALA A 41 7.39 -8.57 12.05
C ALA A 41 6.93 -9.95 12.51
N ALA A 42 5.80 -10.46 11.97
CA ALA A 42 5.28 -11.79 12.30
C ALA A 42 6.26 -12.88 11.90
N TYR A 43 6.85 -12.78 10.71
CA TYR A 43 7.87 -13.74 10.27
C TYR A 43 9.14 -13.64 11.13
N ALA A 44 9.61 -12.44 11.49
CA ALA A 44 10.74 -12.28 12.40
C ALA A 44 10.46 -12.92 13.77
N PHE A 45 9.23 -12.76 14.29
CA PHE A 45 8.82 -13.36 15.55
C PHE A 45 8.80 -14.89 15.50
N SER A 46 8.34 -15.50 14.38
CA SER A 46 8.34 -16.97 14.23
C SER A 46 9.75 -17.57 14.14
N GLN A 47 10.76 -16.77 13.78
CA GLN A 47 12.16 -17.20 13.62
C GLN A 47 13.04 -16.93 14.86
N THR A 48 12.51 -16.29 15.90
CA THR A 48 13.29 -15.84 17.06
C THR A 48 12.59 -16.23 18.36
N SER A 49 13.35 -16.29 19.47
CA SER A 49 12.75 -16.35 20.81
C SER A 49 12.18 -14.97 21.19
N ILE A 50 11.24 -14.97 22.17
CA ILE A 50 10.63 -13.71 22.68
C ILE A 50 11.68 -12.72 23.18
N GLU A 51 12.81 -13.21 23.73
CA GLU A 51 13.90 -12.40 24.26
C GLU A 51 14.77 -11.79 23.15
N GLN A 52 14.92 -12.48 22.03
CA GLN A 52 15.72 -12.04 20.89
C GLN A 52 14.96 -11.10 19.94
N PHE A 53 13.63 -11.13 19.98
CA PHE A 53 12.77 -10.35 19.12
C PHE A 53 12.81 -8.85 19.46
N GLN A 54 13.24 -8.02 18.51
CA GLN A 54 13.44 -6.60 18.72
C GLN A 54 12.17 -5.79 18.45
N LYS A 55 11.47 -5.36 19.50
CA LYS A 55 10.17 -4.69 19.41
C LYS A 55 10.27 -3.22 18.96
N LEU A 56 11.28 -2.48 19.45
CA LEU A 56 11.40 -1.05 19.17
C LEU A 56 11.61 -0.73 17.69
N PRO A 57 12.51 -1.40 16.95
CA PRO A 57 12.64 -1.14 15.49
C PRO A 57 11.36 -1.44 14.72
N ILE A 58 10.54 -2.40 15.15
CA ILE A 58 9.25 -2.70 14.51
C ILE A 58 8.28 -1.52 14.67
N LEU A 59 8.19 -0.92 15.87
CA LEU A 59 7.38 0.28 16.10
C LEU A 59 7.84 1.45 15.22
N LEU A 60 9.16 1.62 15.06
CA LEU A 60 9.74 2.62 14.17
C LEU A 60 9.40 2.33 12.70
N CYS A 61 9.44 1.06 12.26
CA CYS A 61 9.01 0.67 10.91
C CYS A 61 7.53 0.98 10.66
N PHE A 62 6.63 0.69 11.61
CA PHE A 62 5.22 1.07 11.50
C PHE A 62 5.04 2.57 11.40
N ALA A 63 5.69 3.34 12.27
CA ALA A 63 5.60 4.80 12.26
C ALA A 63 6.13 5.37 10.94
N PHE A 64 7.31 4.93 10.49
CA PHE A 64 7.90 5.33 9.21
C PHE A 64 6.97 5.00 8.02
N ALA A 65 6.46 3.78 7.95
CA ALA A 65 5.60 3.35 6.84
C ALA A 65 4.28 4.14 6.79
N ILE A 66 3.65 4.41 7.94
CA ILE A 66 2.41 5.20 8.02
C ILE A 66 2.68 6.64 7.60
N ILE A 67 3.75 7.26 8.08
CA ILE A 67 4.11 8.65 7.73
C ILE A 67 4.41 8.75 6.24
N MET A 68 5.19 7.83 5.68
CA MET A 68 5.51 7.79 4.24
C MET A 68 4.25 7.58 3.38
N GLN A 69 3.29 6.77 3.84
CA GLN A 69 2.03 6.58 3.13
C GLN A 69 1.16 7.85 3.13
N ILE A 70 1.13 8.57 4.24
CA ILE A 70 0.44 9.88 4.33
C ILE A 70 1.13 10.88 3.40
N ASP A 71 2.46 10.94 3.45
CA ASP A 71 3.25 11.83 2.58
C ASP A 71 3.04 11.52 1.09
N ALA A 72 3.03 10.23 0.71
CA ALA A 72 2.70 9.81 -0.64
C ALA A 72 1.30 10.28 -1.10
N ASN A 73 0.30 10.24 -0.21
CA ASN A 73 -1.03 10.74 -0.50
C ASN A 73 -1.03 12.27 -0.69
N PHE A 74 -0.28 13.01 0.12
CA PHE A 74 -0.15 14.46 0.01
C PHE A 74 0.61 14.87 -1.26
N ILE A 75 1.71 14.20 -1.58
CA ILE A 75 2.51 14.39 -2.79
C ILE A 75 1.63 14.16 -4.03
N ASN A 76 0.88 13.06 -4.07
CA ASN A 76 -0.06 12.77 -5.15
C ASN A 76 -1.11 13.87 -5.31
N ASP A 77 -1.73 14.31 -4.19
CA ASP A 77 -2.76 15.34 -4.21
C ASP A 77 -2.23 16.68 -4.71
N TYR A 78 -1.04 17.07 -4.25
CA TYR A 78 -0.37 18.31 -4.64
C TYR A 78 0.01 18.34 -6.13
N PHE A 79 0.75 17.31 -6.60
CA PHE A 79 1.27 17.32 -7.96
C PHE A 79 0.18 17.05 -9.02
N ASP A 80 -0.83 16.22 -8.71
CA ASP A 80 -1.95 15.99 -9.62
C ASP A 80 -2.81 17.27 -9.78
N CYS A 81 -3.00 18.03 -8.69
CA CYS A 81 -3.66 19.32 -8.72
C CYS A 81 -2.87 20.34 -9.56
N LEU A 82 -1.54 20.44 -9.38
CA LEU A 82 -0.68 21.34 -10.17
C LEU A 82 -0.69 21.03 -11.67
N LYS A 83 -0.77 19.72 -12.03
CA LYS A 83 -0.83 19.29 -13.43
C LYS A 83 -2.21 19.42 -14.05
N GLY A 84 -3.25 19.74 -13.26
CA GLY A 84 -4.63 19.81 -13.73
C GLY A 84 -5.24 18.45 -14.10
N ASN A 85 -4.66 17.35 -13.65
CA ASN A 85 -5.12 15.99 -13.96
C ASN A 85 -6.37 15.58 -13.17
N ASP A 86 -6.64 16.25 -12.07
CA ASP A 86 -7.70 15.90 -11.11
C ASP A 86 -8.85 16.93 -11.15
N LYS A 87 -9.34 17.26 -12.34
CA LYS A 87 -10.52 18.13 -12.45
C LYS A 87 -11.71 17.47 -11.75
N PRO A 88 -12.38 18.15 -10.81
CA PRO A 88 -13.47 17.55 -10.01
C PRO A 88 -14.60 16.95 -10.85
N GLU A 89 -14.87 17.55 -12.02
CA GLU A 89 -15.95 17.15 -12.93
C GLU A 89 -15.66 15.86 -13.69
N GLU A 90 -14.40 15.63 -14.07
CA GLU A 90 -13.96 14.48 -14.88
C GLU A 90 -13.49 13.30 -14.04
N ARG A 91 -13.23 13.53 -12.73
CA ARG A 91 -12.64 12.53 -11.85
C ARG A 91 -13.63 11.41 -11.49
N LEU A 92 -13.25 10.16 -11.77
CA LEU A 92 -14.01 8.95 -11.38
C LEU A 92 -13.68 8.50 -9.95
N GLY A 93 -12.46 8.73 -9.50
CA GLY A 93 -11.96 8.33 -8.18
C GLY A 93 -12.44 9.21 -7.03
N PRO A 94 -12.02 8.90 -5.80
CA PRO A 94 -12.33 9.73 -4.63
C PRO A 94 -11.85 11.17 -4.80
N LYS A 95 -12.57 12.11 -4.22
CA LYS A 95 -12.27 13.54 -4.26
C LYS A 95 -10.86 13.83 -3.71
N ARG A 96 -10.19 14.85 -4.27
CA ARG A 96 -8.84 15.29 -3.91
C ARG A 96 -8.91 16.61 -3.15
N ALA A 97 -8.18 16.71 -2.04
CA ALA A 97 -8.29 17.86 -1.17
C ALA A 97 -7.82 19.18 -1.81
N CYS A 98 -6.75 19.16 -2.61
CA CYS A 98 -6.27 20.34 -3.32
C CYS A 98 -7.21 20.75 -4.46
N SER A 99 -7.66 19.81 -5.28
CA SER A 99 -8.52 20.07 -6.44
C SER A 99 -9.92 20.52 -6.02
N GLU A 100 -10.43 20.06 -4.88
CA GLU A 100 -11.71 20.49 -4.29
C GLU A 100 -11.57 21.82 -3.48
N GLY A 101 -10.37 22.39 -3.36
CA GLY A 101 -10.13 23.58 -2.55
C GLY A 101 -10.20 23.37 -1.03
N TRP A 102 -10.23 22.13 -0.57
CA TRP A 102 -10.27 21.81 0.87
C TRP A 102 -8.95 22.07 1.58
N ILE A 103 -7.84 21.98 0.85
CA ILE A 103 -6.50 22.33 1.35
C ILE A 103 -5.81 23.22 0.32
N THR A 104 -5.27 24.36 0.79
CA THR A 104 -4.51 25.23 -0.09
C THR A 104 -3.20 24.59 -0.52
N LEU A 105 -2.75 24.85 -1.76
CA LEU A 105 -1.47 24.32 -2.25
C LEU A 105 -0.29 24.71 -1.35
N ALA A 106 -0.30 25.93 -0.78
CA ALA A 106 0.74 26.37 0.16
C ALA A 106 0.74 25.57 1.47
N ALA A 107 -0.44 25.23 2.00
CA ALA A 107 -0.55 24.39 3.20
C ALA A 107 -0.13 22.95 2.90
N MET A 108 -0.55 22.38 1.75
CA MET A 108 -0.18 21.03 1.34
C MET A 108 1.34 20.90 1.14
N ARG A 109 1.99 21.87 0.48
CA ARG A 109 3.45 21.88 0.31
C ARG A 109 4.18 21.87 1.66
N ARG A 110 3.70 22.67 2.63
CA ARG A 110 4.28 22.67 3.99
C ARG A 110 4.09 21.32 4.69
N ALA A 111 2.92 20.72 4.56
CA ALA A 111 2.63 19.40 5.14
C ALA A 111 3.53 18.31 4.55
N ILE A 112 3.79 18.31 3.24
CA ILE A 112 4.74 17.38 2.59
C ILE A 112 6.13 17.53 3.21
N VAL A 113 6.67 18.77 3.31
CA VAL A 113 7.99 18.99 3.92
C VAL A 113 8.03 18.48 5.36
N ILE A 114 7.01 18.78 6.16
CA ILE A 114 6.92 18.33 7.55
C ILE A 114 6.85 16.79 7.62
N CYS A 115 6.01 16.14 6.83
CA CYS A 115 5.90 14.67 6.80
C CYS A 115 7.21 14.01 6.39
N THR A 116 7.87 14.51 5.33
CA THR A 116 9.17 14.01 4.89
C THR A 116 10.24 14.13 5.99
N ILE A 117 10.29 15.26 6.70
CA ILE A 117 11.23 15.46 7.83
C ILE A 117 10.91 14.49 8.98
N ILE A 118 9.64 14.36 9.35
CA ILE A 118 9.22 13.42 10.42
C ILE A 118 9.54 11.97 10.02
N ALA A 119 9.32 11.59 8.76
CA ALA A 119 9.71 10.28 8.26
C ALA A 119 11.22 10.04 8.39
N ALA A 120 12.05 11.01 7.98
CA ALA A 120 13.49 10.93 8.14
C ALA A 120 13.92 10.77 9.61
N ILE A 121 13.36 11.60 10.52
CA ILE A 121 13.64 11.52 11.96
C ILE A 121 13.22 10.16 12.53
N THR A 122 12.09 9.61 12.09
CA THR A 122 11.57 8.30 12.55
C THR A 122 12.39 7.15 12.00
N GLY A 123 12.89 7.25 10.76
CA GLY A 123 13.69 6.21 10.12
C GLY A 123 15.15 6.17 10.57
N LEU A 124 15.74 7.31 10.95
CA LEU A 124 17.16 7.41 11.35
C LEU A 124 17.56 6.44 12.48
N PRO A 125 16.80 6.25 13.57
CA PRO A 125 17.15 5.32 14.63
C PRO A 125 17.25 3.85 14.18
N LEU A 126 16.62 3.48 13.06
CA LEU A 126 16.72 2.11 12.51
C LEU A 126 18.15 1.73 12.14
N ILE A 127 19.04 2.70 11.92
CA ILE A 127 20.46 2.51 11.66
C ILE A 127 21.15 1.74 12.80
N VAL A 128 20.73 1.96 14.03
CA VAL A 128 21.26 1.27 15.21
C VAL A 128 21.00 -0.23 15.13
N TYR A 129 19.90 -0.65 14.49
CA TYR A 129 19.46 -2.05 14.38
C TYR A 129 19.91 -2.74 13.10
N GLY A 130 19.95 -2.03 11.97
CA GLY A 130 20.25 -2.63 10.67
C GLY A 130 21.48 -2.03 9.96
N GLY A 131 22.23 -1.13 10.63
CA GLY A 131 23.43 -0.52 10.10
C GLY A 131 23.17 0.65 9.14
N TYR A 132 24.26 1.33 8.77
CA TYR A 132 24.22 2.57 7.97
C TYR A 132 23.62 2.40 6.56
N LYS A 133 23.60 1.19 6.01
CA LYS A 133 22.99 0.91 4.69
C LYS A 133 21.50 1.25 4.64
N LEU A 134 20.82 1.27 5.78
CA LEU A 134 19.41 1.66 5.87
C LEU A 134 19.18 3.14 5.52
N ILE A 135 20.20 4.01 5.60
CA ILE A 135 20.12 5.39 5.12
C ILE A 135 19.76 5.42 3.64
N PHE A 136 20.42 4.58 2.83
CA PHE A 136 20.16 4.52 1.39
C PHE A 136 18.74 4.00 1.09
N ALA A 137 18.25 3.04 1.89
CA ALA A 137 16.87 2.55 1.75
C ALA A 137 15.87 3.65 2.10
N GLY A 138 16.07 4.39 3.18
CA GLY A 138 15.22 5.52 3.58
C GLY A 138 15.22 6.65 2.53
N LEU A 139 16.39 7.02 2.04
CA LEU A 139 16.53 8.01 0.96
C LEU A 139 15.84 7.54 -0.33
N ALA A 140 15.96 6.25 -0.68
CA ALA A 140 15.26 5.68 -1.83
C ALA A 140 13.73 5.76 -1.63
N CYS A 141 13.20 5.41 -0.45
CA CYS A 141 11.77 5.53 -0.16
C CYS A 141 11.27 6.96 -0.39
N ILE A 142 11.97 7.96 0.15
CA ILE A 142 11.62 9.38 -0.02
C ILE A 142 11.70 9.77 -1.51
N LEU A 143 12.82 9.50 -2.17
CA LEU A 143 13.04 9.86 -3.57
C LEU A 143 11.97 9.26 -4.49
N PHE A 144 11.72 7.95 -4.36
CA PHE A 144 10.75 7.27 -5.22
C PHE A 144 9.29 7.65 -4.91
N CYS A 145 8.99 8.11 -3.69
CA CYS A 145 7.69 8.69 -3.37
C CYS A 145 7.37 9.90 -4.27
N PHE A 146 8.34 10.81 -4.47
CA PHE A 146 8.21 11.94 -5.40
C PHE A 146 8.25 11.51 -6.87
N LEU A 147 9.19 10.63 -7.24
CA LEU A 147 9.35 10.19 -8.62
C LEU A 147 8.14 9.40 -9.13
N TYR A 148 7.50 8.61 -8.26
CA TYR A 148 6.27 7.89 -8.57
C TYR A 148 5.22 8.82 -9.16
N THR A 149 4.88 9.88 -8.44
CA THR A 149 3.82 10.80 -8.85
C THR A 149 4.22 11.71 -10.02
N THR A 150 5.48 12.10 -10.08
CA THR A 150 5.92 13.08 -11.07
C THR A 150 6.23 12.48 -12.44
N LYS A 151 6.77 11.26 -12.48
CA LYS A 151 7.28 10.63 -13.73
C LYS A 151 6.91 9.15 -13.87
N LEU A 152 7.23 8.30 -12.88
CA LEU A 152 7.29 6.86 -13.06
C LEU A 152 5.92 6.22 -13.26
N SER A 153 4.86 6.75 -12.63
CA SER A 153 3.48 6.32 -12.88
C SER A 153 3.02 6.59 -14.32
N TYR A 154 3.54 7.66 -14.94
CA TYR A 154 3.25 7.98 -16.35
C TYR A 154 3.92 7.03 -17.33
N TRP A 155 5.03 6.41 -16.93
CA TRP A 155 5.78 5.44 -17.74
C TRP A 155 5.29 4.00 -17.57
N GLY A 156 4.27 3.77 -16.74
CA GLY A 156 3.72 2.44 -16.49
C GLY A 156 4.58 1.59 -15.56
N LEU A 157 5.44 2.22 -14.77
CA LEU A 157 6.28 1.53 -13.76
C LEU A 157 5.61 1.45 -12.39
N GLY A 158 4.35 1.91 -12.26
CA GLY A 158 3.64 1.97 -10.99
C GLY A 158 3.54 0.63 -10.29
N ASP A 159 3.15 -0.41 -11.02
CA ASP A 159 2.96 -1.77 -10.49
C ASP A 159 4.29 -2.34 -9.94
N LEU A 160 5.40 -2.17 -10.68
CA LEU A 160 6.73 -2.57 -10.20
C LEU A 160 7.13 -1.84 -8.91
N LEU A 161 6.85 -0.53 -8.83
CA LEU A 161 7.16 0.27 -7.65
C LEU A 161 6.31 -0.13 -6.44
N VAL A 162 5.05 -0.53 -6.65
CA VAL A 162 4.21 -1.07 -5.57
C VAL A 162 4.82 -2.36 -5.04
N ILE A 163 5.20 -3.31 -5.89
CA ILE A 163 5.85 -4.55 -5.45
C ILE A 163 7.14 -4.25 -4.68
N LEU A 164 7.93 -3.27 -5.12
CA LEU A 164 9.19 -2.90 -4.48
C LEU A 164 8.96 -2.19 -3.12
N PHE A 165 8.12 -1.16 -3.07
CA PHE A 165 7.99 -0.28 -1.90
C PHE A 165 6.83 -0.64 -0.96
N PHE A 166 5.91 -1.52 -1.36
CA PHE A 166 4.86 -2.07 -0.48
C PHE A 166 5.00 -3.59 -0.25
N GLY A 167 5.95 -4.23 -0.93
CA GLY A 167 6.32 -5.62 -0.72
C GLY A 167 7.74 -5.75 -0.20
N LEU A 168 8.70 -5.76 -1.14
CA LEU A 168 10.10 -6.09 -0.84
C LEU A 168 10.72 -5.21 0.24
N THR A 169 10.66 -3.90 0.09
CA THR A 169 11.29 -2.97 1.04
C THR A 169 10.73 -3.10 2.46
N PRO A 170 9.42 -2.94 2.70
CA PRO A 170 8.90 -2.95 4.07
C PRO A 170 8.92 -4.34 4.72
N VAL A 171 8.62 -5.41 3.99
CA VAL A 171 8.64 -6.77 4.58
C VAL A 171 10.07 -7.19 4.92
N CYS A 172 10.99 -7.09 3.94
CA CYS A 172 12.38 -7.53 4.13
C CYS A 172 13.12 -6.69 5.17
N LEU A 173 12.96 -5.34 5.14
CA LEU A 173 13.68 -4.49 6.07
C LEU A 173 13.11 -4.55 7.48
N THR A 174 11.79 -4.73 7.64
CA THR A 174 11.19 -4.95 8.97
C THR A 174 11.68 -6.26 9.56
N TYR A 175 11.69 -7.36 8.79
CA TYR A 175 12.31 -8.61 9.23
C TYR A 175 13.76 -8.40 9.68
N TYR A 176 14.56 -7.77 8.81
CA TYR A 176 15.99 -7.57 9.01
C TYR A 176 16.32 -6.82 10.32
N VAL A 177 15.57 -5.76 10.65
CA VAL A 177 15.81 -5.00 11.89
C VAL A 177 15.15 -5.61 13.12
N ALA A 178 14.21 -6.55 12.94
CA ALA A 178 13.50 -7.21 14.02
C ALA A 178 14.25 -8.41 14.59
N VAL A 179 15.14 -9.04 13.80
CA VAL A 179 15.93 -10.20 14.21
C VAL A 179 17.29 -9.78 14.79
N PRO A 180 17.93 -10.62 15.63
CA PRO A 180 19.29 -10.37 16.13
C PRO A 180 20.32 -10.39 15.00
N PRO A 181 21.50 -9.76 15.18
CA PRO A 181 22.52 -9.60 14.13
C PRO A 181 22.93 -10.90 13.44
N ALA A 182 22.94 -12.02 14.15
CA ALA A 182 23.29 -13.33 13.60
C ALA A 182 22.27 -13.83 12.53
N LEU A 183 21.02 -13.36 12.57
CA LEU A 183 19.95 -13.72 11.64
C LEU A 183 19.65 -12.63 10.60
N GLN A 184 20.41 -11.54 10.59
CA GLN A 184 20.23 -10.41 9.64
C GLN A 184 20.65 -10.77 8.22
N THR A 185 19.87 -11.63 7.60
CA THR A 185 20.00 -12.04 6.19
C THR A 185 18.66 -11.87 5.48
N PHE A 186 18.60 -12.22 4.21
CA PHE A 186 17.36 -12.25 3.44
C PHE A 186 17.08 -13.67 2.94
N PRO A 187 16.56 -14.57 3.80
CA PRO A 187 16.20 -15.92 3.39
C PRO A 187 15.12 -15.89 2.31
N LEU A 188 15.05 -16.94 1.50
CA LEU A 188 14.13 -17.03 0.37
C LEU A 188 12.67 -16.82 0.80
N GLU A 189 12.30 -17.34 1.95
CA GLU A 189 10.95 -17.26 2.52
C GLU A 189 10.54 -15.80 2.77
N VAL A 190 11.45 -14.95 3.26
CA VAL A 190 11.20 -13.52 3.46
C VAL A 190 10.98 -12.82 2.12
N ILE A 191 11.77 -13.18 1.09
CA ILE A 191 11.62 -12.61 -0.25
C ILE A 191 10.29 -13.06 -0.88
N LEU A 192 9.92 -14.34 -0.74
CA LEU A 192 8.63 -14.86 -1.23
C LEU A 192 7.45 -14.20 -0.51
N LEU A 193 7.53 -14.05 0.82
CA LEU A 193 6.55 -13.33 1.61
C LEU A 193 6.40 -11.87 1.18
N ALA A 194 7.52 -11.22 0.90
CA ALA A 194 7.55 -9.83 0.43
C ALA A 194 6.94 -9.68 -0.97
N LEU A 195 7.22 -10.61 -1.88
CA LEU A 195 6.60 -10.65 -3.21
C LEU A 195 5.10 -10.94 -3.11
N ALA A 196 4.69 -11.89 -2.26
CA ALA A 196 3.28 -12.18 -1.98
C ALA A 196 2.53 -10.92 -1.55
N CYS A 197 3.07 -10.22 -0.56
CA CYS A 197 2.50 -8.98 -0.03
C CYS A 197 2.42 -7.89 -1.12
N GLY A 198 3.50 -7.67 -1.86
CA GLY A 198 3.57 -6.68 -2.94
C GLY A 198 2.53 -6.93 -4.03
N LEU A 199 2.38 -8.18 -4.49
CA LEU A 199 1.40 -8.57 -5.50
C LEU A 199 -0.05 -8.36 -5.02
N VAL A 200 -0.34 -8.73 -3.77
CA VAL A 200 -1.67 -8.52 -3.19
C VAL A 200 -1.98 -7.03 -3.05
N ILE A 201 -1.03 -6.22 -2.61
CA ILE A 201 -1.21 -4.76 -2.51
C ILE A 201 -1.34 -4.12 -3.90
N ASP A 202 -0.61 -4.63 -4.90
CA ASP A 202 -0.69 -4.14 -6.27
C ASP A 202 -2.11 -4.29 -6.87
N THR A 203 -2.91 -5.24 -6.41
CA THR A 203 -4.32 -5.35 -6.82
C THR A 203 -5.10 -4.04 -6.59
N LEU A 204 -4.73 -3.25 -5.57
CA LEU A 204 -5.34 -1.94 -5.32
C LEU A 204 -4.95 -0.90 -6.39
N LEU A 205 -3.69 -0.91 -6.83
CA LEU A 205 -3.24 -0.06 -7.93
C LEU A 205 -3.86 -0.50 -9.26
N ILE A 206 -3.90 -1.81 -9.52
CA ILE A 206 -4.50 -2.37 -10.74
C ILE A 206 -5.96 -1.93 -10.86
N VAL A 207 -6.79 -2.08 -9.80
CA VAL A 207 -8.21 -1.66 -9.89
C VAL A 207 -8.37 -0.15 -10.01
N ASN A 208 -7.47 0.63 -9.41
CA ASN A 208 -7.46 2.07 -9.56
C ASN A 208 -7.15 2.48 -11.02
N ASN A 209 -6.09 1.92 -11.59
CA ASN A 209 -5.70 2.16 -12.98
C ASN A 209 -6.74 1.59 -13.99
N TYR A 210 -7.39 0.47 -13.64
CA TYR A 210 -8.46 -0.11 -14.44
C TYR A 210 -9.68 0.81 -14.51
N ARG A 211 -10.07 1.45 -13.40
CA ARG A 211 -11.14 2.44 -13.37
C ARG A 211 -10.80 3.67 -14.20
N ASP A 212 -9.56 4.15 -14.09
CA ASP A 212 -9.13 5.43 -14.65
C ASP A 212 -8.53 5.30 -16.07
N ARG A 213 -8.46 4.10 -16.65
CA ARG A 213 -7.73 3.77 -17.88
C ARG A 213 -8.02 4.68 -19.07
N ASP A 214 -9.28 5.10 -19.24
CA ASP A 214 -9.68 5.96 -20.36
C ASP A 214 -9.24 7.41 -20.12
N ASN A 215 -9.32 7.89 -18.89
CA ASN A 215 -8.85 9.22 -18.50
C ASN A 215 -7.31 9.28 -18.50
N ASP A 216 -6.65 8.25 -18.00
CA ASP A 216 -5.18 8.11 -18.02
C ASP A 216 -4.66 8.20 -19.46
N ARG A 217 -5.29 7.46 -20.40
CA ARG A 217 -4.93 7.52 -21.84
C ARG A 217 -5.07 8.92 -22.41
N LYS A 218 -6.17 9.62 -22.11
CA LYS A 218 -6.41 11.00 -22.60
C LYS A 218 -5.40 12.00 -22.05
N SER A 219 -4.96 11.82 -20.79
CA SER A 219 -3.96 12.68 -20.14
C SER A 219 -2.50 12.30 -20.46
N GLY A 220 -2.26 11.30 -21.33
CA GLY A 220 -0.92 10.85 -21.68
C GLY A 220 -0.23 9.99 -20.61
N LYS A 221 -0.96 9.54 -19.61
CA LYS A 221 -0.45 8.63 -18.57
C LYS A 221 -0.58 7.18 -19.04
N ILE A 222 0.53 6.56 -19.41
CA ILE A 222 0.58 5.22 -20.01
C ILE A 222 0.84 4.17 -18.93
N THR A 223 -0.15 3.91 -18.08
CA THR A 223 -0.08 2.85 -17.05
C THR A 223 -0.02 1.46 -17.68
N LEU A 224 0.33 0.43 -16.89
CA LEU A 224 0.30 -0.97 -17.34
C LEU A 224 -1.09 -1.32 -17.91
N ILE A 225 -2.15 -0.91 -17.22
CA ILE A 225 -3.54 -1.18 -17.64
C ILE A 225 -3.90 -0.48 -18.95
N VAL A 226 -3.41 0.75 -19.18
CA VAL A 226 -3.59 1.46 -20.45
C VAL A 226 -2.92 0.71 -21.61
N ARG A 227 -1.76 0.08 -21.36
CA ARG A 227 -1.01 -0.70 -22.37
C ARG A 227 -1.70 -2.03 -22.71
N VAL A 228 -2.09 -2.79 -21.69
CA VAL A 228 -2.63 -4.14 -21.89
C VAL A 228 -4.14 -4.16 -22.17
N GLY A 229 -4.84 -3.07 -21.84
CA GLY A 229 -6.29 -2.93 -22.06
C GLY A 229 -7.15 -3.63 -21.00
N GLU A 230 -8.47 -3.46 -21.14
CA GLU A 230 -9.48 -3.89 -20.18
C GLU A 230 -9.39 -5.38 -19.82
N ARG A 231 -9.39 -6.25 -20.84
CA ARG A 231 -9.43 -7.72 -20.62
C ARG A 231 -8.22 -8.23 -19.87
N TRP A 232 -7.03 -7.79 -20.25
CA TRP A 232 -5.79 -8.18 -19.57
C TRP A 232 -5.63 -7.50 -18.22
N GLY A 233 -6.10 -6.26 -18.08
CA GLY A 233 -6.13 -5.57 -16.79
C GLY A 233 -6.95 -6.32 -15.75
N ALA A 234 -8.13 -6.84 -16.11
CA ALA A 234 -8.92 -7.68 -15.22
C ALA A 234 -8.21 -9.01 -14.89
N ARG A 235 -7.55 -9.65 -15.87
CA ARG A 235 -6.76 -10.86 -15.61
C ARG A 235 -5.56 -10.62 -14.72
N LEU A 236 -4.87 -9.49 -14.88
CA LEU A 236 -3.75 -9.11 -14.02
C LEU A 236 -4.20 -8.94 -12.57
N TYR A 237 -5.36 -8.28 -12.35
CA TYR A 237 -5.96 -8.20 -11.01
C TYR A 237 -6.14 -9.58 -10.38
N LEU A 238 -6.76 -10.50 -11.11
CA LEU A 238 -7.01 -11.87 -10.65
C LEU A 238 -5.70 -12.61 -10.37
N LEU A 239 -4.77 -12.59 -11.32
CA LEU A 239 -3.50 -13.32 -11.22
C LEU A 239 -2.60 -12.78 -10.11
N ALA A 240 -2.53 -11.46 -9.92
CA ALA A 240 -1.72 -10.87 -8.85
C ALA A 240 -2.17 -11.37 -7.47
N GLY A 241 -3.48 -11.40 -7.21
CA GLY A 241 -4.00 -11.93 -5.95
C GLY A 241 -3.79 -13.43 -5.77
N ILE A 242 -3.99 -14.23 -6.84
CA ILE A 242 -3.77 -15.70 -6.77
C ILE A 242 -2.29 -16.01 -6.57
N ILE A 243 -1.40 -15.41 -7.36
CA ILE A 243 0.05 -15.67 -7.24
C ILE A 243 0.57 -15.21 -5.88
N GLY A 244 0.13 -14.03 -5.41
CA GLY A 244 0.48 -13.56 -4.08
C GLY A 244 0.07 -14.54 -3.00
N GLU A 245 -1.15 -15.07 -3.05
CA GLU A 245 -1.63 -16.05 -2.08
C GLU A 245 -0.90 -17.40 -2.17
N LEU A 246 -0.59 -17.87 -3.37
CA LEU A 246 0.17 -19.12 -3.55
C LEU A 246 1.60 -19.02 -2.99
N LEU A 247 2.25 -17.87 -3.16
CA LEU A 247 3.57 -17.62 -2.56
C LEU A 247 3.51 -17.62 -1.04
N LEU A 248 2.50 -16.96 -0.47
CA LEU A 248 2.27 -16.98 0.98
C LEU A 248 1.97 -18.39 1.47
N PHE A 249 1.07 -19.12 0.79
CA PHE A 249 0.73 -20.48 1.11
C PHE A 249 1.99 -21.37 1.17
N TYR A 250 2.85 -21.25 0.17
CA TYR A 250 4.13 -21.98 0.14
C TYR A 250 4.97 -21.69 1.38
N VAL A 251 5.14 -20.41 1.75
CA VAL A 251 5.93 -20.01 2.92
C VAL A 251 5.32 -20.58 4.22
N VAL A 252 4.00 -20.44 4.40
CA VAL A 252 3.32 -20.96 5.61
C VAL A 252 3.37 -22.49 5.67
N TYR A 253 3.15 -23.16 4.52
CA TYR A 253 3.13 -24.62 4.46
C TYR A 253 4.50 -25.25 4.75
N THR A 254 5.60 -24.59 4.33
CA THR A 254 6.96 -25.08 4.55
C THR A 254 7.47 -24.81 5.97
N GLN A 255 6.88 -23.84 6.68
CA GLN A 255 7.34 -23.42 7.99
C GLN A 255 6.59 -24.09 9.16
N ASN A 256 5.31 -24.40 8.96
CA ASN A 256 4.45 -24.87 10.02
C ASN A 256 4.14 -26.37 9.90
N GLU A 257 4.32 -27.09 11.00
CA GLU A 257 3.83 -28.47 11.13
C GLU A 257 2.29 -28.50 11.11
N SER A 258 1.63 -27.44 11.59
CA SER A 258 0.18 -27.28 11.59
C SER A 258 -0.33 -26.75 10.26
N LYS A 259 -1.16 -27.53 9.56
CA LYS A 259 -1.81 -27.14 8.30
C LYS A 259 -2.99 -26.18 8.47
N ILE A 260 -3.37 -25.85 9.72
CA ILE A 260 -4.52 -24.98 10.01
C ILE A 260 -4.29 -23.58 9.47
N GLY A 261 -3.06 -23.02 9.65
CA GLY A 261 -2.70 -21.72 9.10
C GLY A 261 -2.92 -21.64 7.58
N SER A 262 -2.47 -22.67 6.85
CA SER A 262 -2.64 -22.75 5.41
C SER A 262 -4.11 -22.79 4.96
N MET A 263 -5.00 -23.41 5.74
CA MET A 263 -6.44 -23.46 5.43
C MET A 263 -7.11 -22.10 5.58
N LEU A 264 -6.68 -21.26 6.52
CA LEU A 264 -7.23 -19.93 6.72
C LEU A 264 -7.01 -19.02 5.49
N LEU A 265 -5.94 -19.24 4.76
CA LEU A 265 -5.56 -18.44 3.60
C LEU A 265 -6.59 -18.54 2.45
N ILE A 266 -7.35 -19.63 2.35
CA ILE A 266 -8.41 -19.81 1.35
C ILE A 266 -9.47 -18.69 1.44
N LEU A 267 -9.71 -18.14 2.63
CA LEU A 267 -10.69 -17.07 2.82
C LEU A 267 -10.36 -15.80 2.04
N TYR A 268 -9.07 -15.47 1.91
CA TYR A 268 -8.66 -14.36 1.04
C TYR A 268 -8.99 -14.63 -0.42
N LEU A 269 -8.70 -15.85 -0.94
CA LEU A 269 -9.02 -16.19 -2.34
C LEU A 269 -10.50 -16.05 -2.63
N LEU A 270 -11.38 -16.52 -1.73
CA LEU A 270 -12.83 -16.37 -1.90
C LEU A 270 -13.24 -14.88 -1.98
N ALA A 271 -12.69 -14.05 -1.10
CA ALA A 271 -12.94 -12.62 -1.11
C ALA A 271 -12.37 -11.93 -2.36
N HIS A 272 -11.21 -12.38 -2.83
CA HIS A 272 -10.55 -11.86 -4.03
C HIS A 272 -11.34 -12.23 -5.31
N PHE A 273 -11.77 -13.49 -5.45
CA PHE A 273 -12.62 -13.94 -6.56
C PHE A 273 -13.94 -13.16 -6.61
N TYR A 274 -14.59 -12.95 -5.47
CA TYR A 274 -15.80 -12.14 -5.40
C TYR A 274 -15.57 -10.71 -5.91
N ALA A 275 -14.46 -10.07 -5.50
CA ALA A 275 -14.11 -8.73 -5.97
C ALA A 275 -13.83 -8.71 -7.48
N TYR A 276 -13.13 -9.74 -8.00
CA TYR A 276 -12.88 -9.90 -9.44
C TYR A 276 -14.17 -10.04 -10.24
N GLU A 277 -15.10 -10.92 -9.84
CA GLU A 277 -16.39 -11.08 -10.52
C GLU A 277 -17.17 -9.77 -10.57
N LYS A 278 -17.21 -9.02 -9.47
CA LYS A 278 -17.85 -7.71 -9.44
C LYS A 278 -17.15 -6.70 -10.34
N MET A 279 -15.80 -6.73 -10.40
CA MET A 279 -15.03 -5.86 -11.28
C MET A 279 -15.36 -6.09 -12.75
N ILE A 280 -15.43 -7.34 -13.21
CA ILE A 280 -15.75 -7.66 -14.60
C ILE A 280 -17.22 -7.41 -14.95
N GLN A 281 -18.13 -7.42 -13.97
CA GLN A 281 -19.53 -7.03 -14.18
C GLN A 281 -19.69 -5.53 -14.37
N LEU A 282 -18.98 -4.71 -13.56
CA LEU A 282 -19.06 -3.25 -13.58
C LEU A 282 -18.29 -2.60 -14.74
N ARG A 283 -17.17 -3.19 -15.15
CA ARG A 283 -16.30 -2.82 -16.28
C ARG A 283 -15.78 -1.40 -16.30
N GLN A 284 -16.57 -0.37 -15.97
CA GLN A 284 -16.18 1.04 -16.08
C GLN A 284 -16.97 1.95 -15.13
N GLY A 285 -16.49 3.17 -14.94
CA GLY A 285 -17.21 4.22 -14.24
C GLY A 285 -16.98 4.27 -12.72
N ARG A 286 -17.69 5.19 -12.07
CA ARG A 286 -17.54 5.47 -10.64
C ARG A 286 -17.87 4.29 -9.72
N GLU A 287 -18.69 3.36 -10.19
CA GLU A 287 -19.07 2.15 -9.43
C GLU A 287 -17.86 1.27 -9.09
N LEU A 288 -16.78 1.34 -9.88
CA LEU A 288 -15.52 0.66 -9.58
C LEU A 288 -14.86 1.14 -8.26
N ASN A 289 -15.28 2.27 -7.68
CA ASN A 289 -14.89 2.64 -6.33
C ASN A 289 -15.37 1.65 -5.25
N LYS A 290 -16.46 0.90 -5.52
CA LYS A 290 -16.91 -0.18 -4.64
C LYS A 290 -15.88 -1.33 -4.64
N ILE A 291 -15.32 -1.65 -5.83
CA ILE A 291 -14.27 -2.67 -5.96
C ILE A 291 -12.98 -2.21 -5.27
N LEU A 292 -12.61 -0.93 -5.40
CA LEU A 292 -11.47 -0.37 -4.69
C LEU A 292 -11.61 -0.56 -3.16
N ASN A 293 -12.80 -0.31 -2.61
CA ASN A 293 -13.08 -0.53 -1.19
C ASN A 293 -13.04 -2.02 -0.81
N LEU A 294 -13.59 -2.92 -1.66
CA LEU A 294 -13.52 -4.36 -1.45
C LEU A 294 -12.06 -4.84 -1.48
N THR A 295 -11.26 -4.36 -2.43
CA THR A 295 -9.84 -4.71 -2.54
C THR A 295 -9.05 -4.24 -1.33
N ALA A 296 -9.27 -3.02 -0.84
CA ALA A 296 -8.63 -2.54 0.40
C ALA A 296 -9.01 -3.40 1.62
N ARG A 297 -10.28 -3.81 1.73
CA ARG A 297 -10.72 -4.77 2.76
C ARG A 297 -10.06 -6.13 2.59
N ASN A 298 -9.92 -6.62 1.36
CA ASN A 298 -9.29 -7.91 1.08
C ASN A 298 -7.80 -7.89 1.43
N ILE A 299 -7.08 -6.77 1.22
CA ILE A 299 -5.70 -6.60 1.68
C ILE A 299 -5.61 -6.68 3.22
N PHE A 300 -6.58 -6.08 3.93
CA PHE A 300 -6.63 -6.20 5.39
C PHE A 300 -6.89 -7.64 5.84
N ILE A 301 -7.82 -8.34 5.19
CA ILE A 301 -8.09 -9.78 5.43
C ILE A 301 -6.82 -10.59 5.17
N PHE A 302 -6.18 -10.41 4.01
CA PHE A 302 -4.91 -11.05 3.67
C PHE A 302 -3.87 -10.84 4.77
N GLY A 303 -3.60 -9.59 5.16
CA GLY A 303 -2.60 -9.28 6.18
C GLY A 303 -2.90 -9.93 7.53
N THR A 304 -4.17 -9.87 7.97
CA THR A 304 -4.60 -10.47 9.23
C THR A 304 -4.44 -11.99 9.22
N LEU A 305 -4.97 -12.66 8.19
CA LEU A 305 -4.87 -14.12 8.07
C LEU A 305 -3.43 -14.58 7.93
N SER A 306 -2.60 -13.84 7.19
CA SER A 306 -1.18 -14.15 7.01
C SER A 306 -0.40 -14.07 8.34
N VAL A 307 -0.64 -13.00 9.12
CA VAL A 307 0.00 -12.87 10.45
C VAL A 307 -0.40 -14.04 11.34
N PHE A 308 -1.68 -14.38 11.41
CA PHE A 308 -2.13 -15.55 12.19
C PHE A 308 -1.52 -16.85 11.67
N ALA A 309 -1.50 -17.05 10.35
CA ALA A 309 -0.94 -18.26 9.74
C ALA A 309 0.56 -18.43 9.98
N LEU A 310 1.32 -17.33 10.06
CA LEU A 310 2.75 -17.36 10.37
C LEU A 310 3.06 -17.61 11.85
N LEU A 311 2.10 -17.35 12.75
CA LEU A 311 2.28 -17.48 14.20
C LEU A 311 1.70 -18.79 14.78
N LEU A 312 0.90 -19.55 13.99
CA LEU A 312 0.34 -20.85 14.36
C LEU A 312 1.34 -21.98 14.08
#